data_7fc46315338c7f7d8cba1cb79dc38b78
#
_entry.id   7fc46315338c7f7d8cba1cb79dc38b78
#
_cell.length_a   1.000
_cell.length_b   1.000
_cell.length_c   1.000
_cell.angle_alpha   90.00
_cell.angle_beta   90.00
_cell.angle_gamma   90.00
#
_symmetry.space_group_name_H-M   'P 1'
#
loop_
_entity.id
_entity.type
_entity.pdbx_description
1 polymer ?
#
loop_
_entity_poly.entity_id
_entity_poly.type
_entity_poly.pdbx_seq_one_letter_code
_entity_poly.pdbx_strand_id
1 'polypeptide(L)'
;MTFIKSIINDSNKILLKKYGPPAPELLISDRSSIKVAFVDTETTGIDRENDHIIEIAIKVLCFETSSGKILSVEGSYESFNDPEEDINTEITLLTGIENKMVDGKFIDWNEVDELFQ
;
A
#
# COMPACT_ATOMS: atom_id res chain seq x y z
N MET A 1 -5.16 10.35 27.72
CA MET A 1 -6.44 10.83 27.12
C MET A 1 -6.44 12.31 26.81
N THR A 2 -5.91 13.17 27.68
CA THR A 2 -5.82 14.64 27.44
C THR A 2 -4.90 15.01 26.28
N PHE A 3 -3.79 14.32 26.11
CA PHE A 3 -2.84 14.55 25.00
C PHE A 3 -3.46 14.27 23.63
N ILE A 4 -4.14 13.12 23.48
CA ILE A 4 -4.82 12.75 22.23
C ILE A 4 -5.92 13.75 21.89
N LYS A 5 -6.72 14.18 22.87
CA LYS A 5 -7.76 15.20 22.67
C LYS A 5 -7.18 16.54 22.24
N SER A 6 -6.02 16.94 22.76
CA SER A 6 -5.38 18.19 22.37
C SER A 6 -4.84 18.15 20.94
N ILE A 7 -4.35 16.98 20.48
CA ILE A 7 -3.90 16.80 19.10
C ILE A 7 -5.07 16.83 18.12
N ILE A 8 -6.17 16.14 18.43
CA ILE A 8 -7.35 16.08 17.54
C ILE A 8 -8.00 17.46 17.35
N ASN A 9 -7.96 18.29 18.37
CA ASN A 9 -8.56 19.63 18.35
C ASN A 9 -7.61 20.74 17.86
N ASP A 10 -6.36 20.42 17.52
CA ASP A 10 -5.39 21.37 17.01
C ASP A 10 -5.39 21.37 15.47
N SER A 11 -5.90 22.43 14.87
CA SER A 11 -5.99 22.58 13.41
C SER A 11 -4.62 22.58 12.69
N ASN A 12 -3.52 22.80 13.44
CA ASN A 12 -2.16 22.80 12.91
C ASN A 12 -1.46 21.42 13.00
N LYS A 13 -2.18 20.40 13.47
CA LYS A 13 -1.64 19.04 13.63
C LYS A 13 -2.50 18.03 12.89
N ILE A 14 -1.83 17.06 12.31
CA ILE A 14 -2.45 15.89 11.69
C ILE A 14 -2.11 14.66 12.53
N LEU A 15 -3.14 13.97 13.03
CA LEU A 15 -2.96 12.69 13.71
C LEU A 15 -3.03 11.56 12.71
N LEU A 16 -1.89 10.92 12.45
CA LEU A 16 -1.83 9.71 11.63
C LEU A 16 -2.05 8.49 12.54
N LYS A 17 -3.08 7.73 12.23
CA LYS A 17 -3.36 6.45 12.89
C LYS A 17 -2.93 5.32 11.97
N LYS A 18 -2.13 4.38 12.51
CA LYS A 18 -1.81 3.17 11.75
C LYS A 18 -3.11 2.46 11.36
N TYR A 19 -3.26 2.24 10.07
CA TYR A 19 -4.39 1.47 9.54
C TYR A 19 -4.30 0.01 10.03
N GLY A 20 -5.41 -0.49 10.55
CA GLY A 20 -5.59 -1.91 10.81
C GLY A 20 -6.69 -2.45 9.90
N PRO A 21 -6.62 -3.73 9.50
CA PRO A 21 -7.70 -4.30 8.72
C PRO A 21 -9.02 -4.13 9.46
N PRO A 22 -10.12 -3.85 8.74
CA PRO A 22 -11.43 -3.79 9.37
C PRO A 22 -11.75 -5.13 10.02
N ALA A 23 -12.38 -5.10 11.18
CA ALA A 23 -12.93 -6.31 11.77
C ALA A 23 -13.90 -6.96 10.75
N PRO A 24 -13.89 -8.30 10.60
CA PRO A 24 -14.84 -8.96 9.74
C PRO A 24 -16.24 -8.70 10.30
N GLU A 25 -16.92 -7.68 9.75
CA GLU A 25 -18.34 -7.48 10.00
C GLU A 25 -19.11 -8.49 9.16
N LEU A 26 -20.15 -9.04 9.76
CA LEU A 26 -21.06 -9.99 9.13
C LEU A 26 -21.40 -9.56 7.71
N LEU A 27 -20.97 -10.35 6.73
CA LEU A 27 -21.34 -10.18 5.34
C LEU A 27 -22.84 -10.35 5.21
N ILE A 28 -23.56 -9.26 5.06
CA ILE A 28 -24.96 -9.29 4.70
C ILE A 28 -25.01 -9.44 3.18
N SER A 29 -25.53 -10.54 2.71
CA SER A 29 -25.39 -11.10 1.37
C SER A 29 -26.09 -10.34 0.23
N ASP A 30 -26.67 -9.18 0.49
CA ASP A 30 -27.57 -8.49 -0.47
C ASP A 30 -27.13 -7.06 -0.83
N ARG A 31 -25.88 -6.70 -0.54
CA ARG A 31 -25.35 -5.37 -0.81
C ARG A 31 -24.50 -5.36 -2.08
N SER A 32 -24.80 -4.44 -2.97
CA SER A 32 -23.93 -4.17 -4.11
C SER A 32 -22.53 -3.78 -3.62
N SER A 33 -21.52 -4.48 -4.08
CA SER A 33 -20.14 -4.26 -3.69
C SER A 33 -19.23 -4.14 -4.91
N ILE A 34 -18.11 -3.49 -4.70
CA ILE A 34 -17.05 -3.35 -5.69
C ILE A 34 -15.70 -3.69 -5.07
N LYS A 35 -14.86 -4.40 -5.81
CA LYS A 35 -13.46 -4.62 -5.43
C LYS A 35 -12.61 -3.49 -5.98
N VAL A 36 -11.74 -2.94 -5.14
CA VAL A 36 -10.81 -1.86 -5.50
C VAL A 36 -9.41 -2.28 -5.09
N ALA A 37 -8.48 -2.24 -6.03
CA ALA A 37 -7.06 -2.44 -5.76
C ALA A 37 -6.39 -1.08 -5.52
N PHE A 38 -5.71 -0.97 -4.40
CA PHE A 38 -4.79 0.12 -4.08
C PHE A 38 -3.38 -0.37 -4.37
N VAL A 39 -2.68 0.35 -5.22
CA VAL A 39 -1.32 0.03 -5.62
C VAL A 39 -0.44 1.22 -5.32
N ASP A 40 0.66 0.97 -4.64
CA ASP A 40 1.71 1.94 -4.38
C ASP A 40 3.06 1.36 -4.78
N THR A 41 3.94 2.19 -5.33
CA THR A 41 5.27 1.78 -5.79
C THR A 41 6.31 2.82 -5.42
N GLU A 42 7.50 2.33 -5.06
CA GLU A 42 8.71 3.12 -5.02
C GLU A 42 9.60 2.74 -6.21
N THR A 43 10.28 3.72 -6.77
CA THR A 43 11.06 3.55 -7.99
C THR A 43 12.44 4.21 -7.87
N THR A 44 13.37 3.85 -8.76
CA THR A 44 14.70 4.50 -8.84
C THR A 44 14.62 5.94 -9.37
N GLY A 45 13.48 6.35 -9.93
CA GLY A 45 13.22 7.68 -10.43
C GLY A 45 11.86 7.77 -11.13
N ILE A 46 11.66 8.81 -11.95
CA ILE A 46 10.37 9.10 -12.60
C ILE A 46 10.36 8.84 -14.12
N ASP A 47 11.48 8.38 -14.66
CA ASP A 47 11.59 8.04 -16.08
C ASP A 47 11.02 6.63 -16.33
N ARG A 48 9.90 6.57 -17.04
CA ARG A 48 9.21 5.30 -17.31
C ARG A 48 9.99 4.31 -18.16
N GLU A 49 10.98 4.77 -18.91
CA GLU A 49 11.76 3.94 -19.81
C GLU A 49 13.03 3.41 -19.17
N ASN A 50 13.62 4.16 -18.21
CA ASN A 50 14.92 3.85 -17.65
C ASN A 50 14.90 3.57 -16.15
N ASP A 51 13.87 4.00 -15.43
CA ASP A 51 13.76 3.73 -13.99
C ASP A 51 12.99 2.45 -13.69
N HIS A 52 13.34 1.85 -12.55
CA HIS A 52 12.84 0.54 -12.13
C HIS A 52 12.03 0.65 -10.83
N ILE A 53 11.02 -0.21 -10.70
CA ILE A 53 10.32 -0.41 -9.41
C ILE A 53 11.30 -1.07 -8.45
N ILE A 54 11.40 -0.53 -7.23
CA ILE A 54 12.19 -1.08 -6.12
C ILE A 54 11.34 -1.59 -4.97
N GLU A 55 10.08 -1.17 -4.89
CA GLU A 55 9.09 -1.68 -3.94
C GLU A 55 7.70 -1.59 -4.56
N ILE A 56 6.87 -2.58 -4.29
CA ILE A 56 5.44 -2.58 -4.62
C ILE A 56 4.62 -3.00 -3.42
N ALA A 57 3.52 -2.33 -3.19
CA ALA A 57 2.49 -2.72 -2.23
C ALA A 57 1.13 -2.70 -2.91
N ILE A 58 0.38 -3.78 -2.75
CA ILE A 58 -0.97 -3.92 -3.29
C ILE A 58 -1.92 -4.35 -2.19
N LYS A 59 -3.08 -3.74 -2.12
CA LYS A 59 -4.16 -4.17 -1.24
C LYS A 59 -5.49 -4.12 -1.99
N VAL A 60 -6.20 -5.22 -1.99
CA VAL A 60 -7.53 -5.34 -2.60
C VAL A 60 -8.57 -5.31 -1.50
N LEU A 61 -9.47 -4.35 -1.57
CA LEU A 61 -10.56 -4.15 -0.63
C LEU A 61 -11.89 -4.30 -1.36
N CYS A 62 -12.87 -4.84 -0.66
CA CYS A 62 -14.26 -4.85 -1.09
C CYS A 62 -15.02 -3.74 -0.38
N PHE A 63 -15.70 -2.90 -1.14
CA PHE A 63 -16.50 -1.79 -0.64
C PHE A 63 -17.96 -1.98 -0.94
N GLU A 64 -18.82 -1.56 -0.01
CA GLU A 64 -20.23 -1.34 -0.28
C GLU A 64 -20.41 -0.07 -1.14
N THR A 65 -21.06 -0.20 -2.29
CA THR A 65 -21.17 0.91 -3.24
C THR A 65 -22.05 2.05 -2.75
N SER A 66 -23.04 1.76 -1.90
CA SER A 66 -23.99 2.77 -1.39
C SER A 66 -23.40 3.67 -0.30
N SER A 67 -22.52 3.14 0.53
CA SER A 67 -21.98 3.85 1.71
C SER A 67 -20.47 4.12 1.61
N GLY A 68 -19.75 3.43 0.71
CA GLY A 68 -18.29 3.43 0.67
C GLY A 68 -17.65 2.66 1.84
N LYS A 69 -18.45 1.89 2.59
CA LYS A 69 -17.94 1.13 3.73
C LYS A 69 -17.08 -0.04 3.24
N ILE A 70 -15.94 -0.26 3.92
CA ILE A 70 -15.11 -1.43 3.67
C ILE A 70 -15.79 -2.67 4.25
N LEU A 71 -16.08 -3.65 3.40
CA LEU A 71 -16.68 -4.92 3.77
C LEU A 71 -15.65 -5.98 4.12
N SER A 72 -14.57 -6.06 3.34
CA SER A 72 -13.51 -7.07 3.55
C SER A 72 -12.19 -6.63 2.92
N VAL A 73 -11.10 -7.27 3.37
CA VAL A 73 -9.81 -7.29 2.71
C VAL A 73 -9.74 -8.59 1.89
N GLU A 74 -9.69 -8.46 0.57
CA GLU A 74 -9.71 -9.60 -0.34
C GLU A 74 -8.32 -10.20 -0.54
N GLY A 75 -7.28 -9.35 -0.49
CA GLY A 75 -5.90 -9.78 -0.60
C GLY A 75 -4.91 -8.63 -0.46
N SER A 76 -3.65 -9.00 -0.30
CA SER A 76 -2.53 -8.05 -0.26
C SER A 76 -1.25 -8.71 -0.76
N TYR A 77 -0.38 -7.89 -1.32
CA TYR A 77 0.96 -8.30 -1.76
C TYR A 77 1.94 -7.16 -1.49
N GLU A 78 3.11 -7.50 -0.98
CA GLU A 78 4.20 -6.54 -0.77
C GLU A 78 5.51 -7.22 -1.16
N SER A 79 6.35 -6.53 -1.92
CA SER A 79 7.67 -7.03 -2.28
C SER A 79 8.63 -5.89 -2.59
N PHE A 80 9.89 -6.07 -2.21
CA PHE A 80 10.99 -5.35 -2.82
C PHE A 80 11.32 -5.96 -4.18
N ASN A 81 12.02 -5.17 -5.00
CA ASN A 81 12.52 -5.60 -6.31
C ASN A 81 13.92 -5.05 -6.53
N ASP A 82 14.84 -5.93 -6.87
CA ASP A 82 16.20 -5.58 -7.19
C ASP A 82 16.23 -4.91 -8.58
N PRO A 83 16.63 -3.63 -8.66
CA PRO A 83 16.75 -2.94 -9.94
C PRO A 83 17.98 -3.36 -10.76
N GLU A 84 18.82 -4.27 -10.23
CA GLU A 84 20.10 -4.69 -10.83
C GLU A 84 21.08 -3.52 -11.04
N GLU A 85 20.88 -2.43 -10.30
CA GLU A 85 21.74 -1.24 -10.28
C GLU A 85 21.72 -0.59 -8.89
N ASP A 86 22.69 0.28 -8.61
CA ASP A 86 22.73 0.99 -7.34
C ASP A 86 21.61 2.04 -7.24
N ILE A 87 20.90 2.00 -6.13
CA ILE A 87 19.87 3.02 -5.82
C ILE A 87 20.59 4.32 -5.47
N ASN A 88 20.19 5.39 -6.17
CA ASN A 88 20.74 6.72 -5.92
C ASN A 88 20.47 7.16 -4.47
N THR A 89 21.46 7.82 -3.86
CA THR A 89 21.37 8.34 -2.49
C THR A 89 20.13 9.23 -2.27
N GLU A 90 19.72 10.02 -3.25
CA GLU A 90 18.51 10.86 -3.15
C GLU A 90 17.25 10.01 -3.03
N ILE A 91 17.16 8.90 -3.77
CA ILE A 91 16.05 7.96 -3.68
C ILE A 91 16.04 7.26 -2.33
N THR A 92 17.21 6.81 -1.84
CA THR A 92 17.31 6.23 -0.49
C THR A 92 16.88 7.22 0.59
N LEU A 93 17.23 8.49 0.49
CA LEU A 93 16.79 9.52 1.44
C LEU A 93 15.28 9.77 1.37
N LEU A 94 14.70 9.68 0.19
CA LEU A 94 13.26 9.89 -0.02
C LEU A 94 12.42 8.71 0.46
N THR A 95 12.82 7.48 0.11
CA THR A 95 12.05 6.25 0.31
C THR A 95 12.43 5.48 1.57
N GLY A 96 13.67 5.66 2.04
CA GLY A 96 14.26 4.84 3.09
C GLY A 96 14.78 3.48 2.61
N ILE A 97 14.70 3.21 1.30
CA ILE A 97 15.11 1.92 0.72
C ILE A 97 16.61 1.97 0.38
N GLU A 98 17.34 1.01 0.91
CA GLU A 98 18.77 0.84 0.67
C GLU A 98 19.04 -0.37 -0.23
N ASN A 99 20.19 -0.38 -0.94
CA ASN A 99 20.58 -1.49 -1.82
C ASN A 99 20.46 -2.87 -1.16
N LYS A 100 20.91 -3.00 0.09
CA LYS A 100 20.83 -4.28 0.84
C LYS A 100 19.41 -4.80 1.07
N MET A 101 18.39 -3.93 1.00
CA MET A 101 16.99 -4.32 1.21
C MET A 101 16.39 -4.95 -0.03
N VAL A 102 16.85 -4.56 -1.20
CA VAL A 102 16.32 -5.01 -2.50
C VAL A 102 17.16 -6.13 -3.11
N ASP A 103 18.42 -6.29 -2.69
CA ASP A 103 19.39 -7.25 -3.25
C ASP A 103 18.80 -8.66 -3.33
N GLY A 104 18.76 -9.21 -4.54
CA GLY A 104 18.22 -10.52 -4.84
C GLY A 104 16.72 -10.69 -4.62
N LYS A 105 15.94 -9.60 -4.46
CA LYS A 105 14.49 -9.62 -4.34
C LYS A 105 13.85 -9.37 -5.69
N PHE A 106 12.79 -10.10 -5.98
CA PHE A 106 12.05 -9.97 -7.23
C PHE A 106 10.54 -10.04 -6.97
N ILE A 107 9.79 -9.26 -7.72
CA ILE A 107 8.32 -9.29 -7.68
C ILE A 107 7.86 -10.60 -8.30
N ASP A 108 7.04 -11.37 -7.57
CA ASP A 108 6.34 -12.51 -8.14
C ASP A 108 5.05 -12.04 -8.82
N TRP A 109 5.14 -11.87 -10.13
CA TRP A 109 4.01 -11.42 -10.94
C TRP A 109 2.86 -12.42 -11.00
N ASN A 110 3.09 -13.71 -10.71
CA ASN A 110 2.01 -14.68 -10.63
C ASN A 110 1.16 -14.44 -9.36
N GLU A 111 1.80 -14.16 -8.22
CA GLU A 111 1.08 -13.77 -7.00
C GLU A 111 0.32 -12.46 -7.19
N VAL A 112 0.89 -11.50 -7.91
CA VAL A 112 0.20 -10.25 -8.25
C VAL A 112 -1.03 -10.53 -9.09
N ASP A 113 -0.92 -11.34 -10.14
CA ASP A 113 -2.04 -11.68 -11.04
C ASP A 113 -3.18 -12.37 -10.27
N GLU A 114 -2.87 -13.22 -9.29
CA GLU A 114 -3.87 -13.90 -8.47
C GLU A 114 -4.76 -12.94 -7.68
N LEU A 115 -4.24 -11.77 -7.31
CA LEU A 115 -5.03 -10.75 -6.59
C LEU A 115 -6.15 -10.14 -7.45
N PHE A 116 -6.03 -10.22 -8.77
CA PHE A 116 -6.97 -9.59 -9.72
C PHE A 116 -7.94 -10.61 -10.36
N GLN A 117 -7.88 -11.86 -9.97
CA GLN A 117 -8.81 -12.91 -10.39
C GLN A 117 -10.01 -12.99 -9.44
#